data_3bb0fac7a7f56def0924bc39ae4d4090
#
_entry.id   3bb0fac7a7f56def0924bc39ae4d4090
#
_cell.length_a   1.000
_cell.length_b   1.000
_cell.length_c   1.000
_cell.angle_alpha   90.00
_cell.angle_beta   90.00
_cell.angle_gamma   90.00
#
_symmetry.space_group_name_H-M   'P 1'
#
loop_
_entity.id
_entity.type
_entity.pdbx_description
1 polymer ?
#
loop_
_entity_poly.entity_id
_entity_poly.type
_entity_poly.pdbx_seq_one_letter_code
_entity_poly.pdbx_strand_id
1 'polypeptide(L)'
;MKTLLVHFSNDSEVKELCSRSASQDIDVLELRDLSRKSFIQNRFGTKKPSSIRLKGYDVDLNDYETVVLATDESFGNIAPAMKVFIRQNDLRFKNIICLVFGEGRSQKKATDALRTEVSLSGGTANCVISVSQRALKREAEDLLFYVRHCIHV
;
A
#
# COMPACT_ATOMS: atom_id res chain seq x y z
N MET A 1 8.67 -15.79 -11.20
CA MET A 1 7.48 -14.95 -10.96
C MET A 1 7.90 -13.77 -10.12
N LYS A 2 7.74 -12.57 -10.65
CA LYS A 2 8.12 -11.37 -9.91
C LYS A 2 6.95 -10.75 -9.17
N THR A 3 7.23 -10.27 -7.98
CA THR A 3 6.29 -9.53 -7.13
C THR A 3 6.73 -8.08 -7.01
N LEU A 4 5.79 -7.17 -7.15
CA LEU A 4 6.00 -5.75 -6.85
C LEU A 4 5.32 -5.41 -5.52
N LEU A 5 6.08 -4.93 -4.56
CA LEU A 5 5.55 -4.35 -3.32
C LEU A 5 5.54 -2.84 -3.44
N VAL A 6 4.36 -2.27 -3.50
CA VAL A 6 4.14 -0.82 -3.56
C VAL A 6 3.69 -0.35 -2.19
N HIS A 7 4.39 0.63 -1.64
CA HIS A 7 4.04 1.12 -0.31
C HIS A 7 4.02 2.64 -0.20
N PHE A 8 3.13 3.12 0.65
CA PHE A 8 3.12 4.48 1.14
C PHE A 8 2.80 4.49 2.62
N SER A 9 3.67 5.10 3.43
CA SER A 9 3.46 5.28 4.85
C SER A 9 4.14 6.55 5.34
N ASN A 10 3.58 7.18 6.35
CA ASN A 10 4.23 8.25 7.12
C ASN A 10 5.02 7.70 8.31
N ASP A 11 4.88 6.42 8.60
CA ASP A 11 5.58 5.75 9.69
C ASP A 11 6.93 5.20 9.21
N SER A 12 8.00 5.59 9.87
CA SER A 12 9.36 5.16 9.50
C SER A 12 9.59 3.66 9.66
N GLU A 13 8.92 3.02 10.61
CA GLU A 13 9.03 1.57 10.84
C GLU A 13 8.34 0.79 9.73
N VAL A 14 7.18 1.25 9.27
CA VAL A 14 6.50 0.66 8.10
C VAL A 14 7.36 0.80 6.86
N LYS A 15 7.95 1.97 6.63
CA LYS A 15 8.87 2.20 5.50
C LYS A 15 10.07 1.26 5.54
N GLU A 16 10.68 1.10 6.71
CA GLU A 16 11.82 0.21 6.89
C GLU A 16 11.42 -1.26 6.64
N LEU A 17 10.30 -1.69 7.19
CA LEU A 17 9.77 -3.04 6.98
C LEU A 17 9.56 -3.32 5.49
N CYS A 18 8.91 -2.42 4.77
CA CYS A 18 8.67 -2.58 3.34
C CYS A 18 9.99 -2.62 2.55
N SER A 19 10.93 -1.73 2.87
CA SER A 19 12.25 -1.70 2.22
C SER A 19 13.04 -2.97 2.44
N ARG A 20 12.97 -3.56 3.63
CA ARG A 20 13.61 -4.84 3.97
C ARG A 20 12.96 -6.04 3.28
N SER A 21 11.78 -5.89 2.72
CA SER A 21 11.08 -6.95 1.98
C SER A 21 11.68 -7.20 0.60
N ALA A 22 12.52 -6.31 0.09
CA ALA A 22 13.20 -6.48 -1.19
C ALA A 22 14.02 -7.76 -1.22
N SER A 23 13.92 -8.51 -2.31
CA SER A 23 14.64 -9.76 -2.53
C SER A 23 14.82 -9.99 -4.03
N GLN A 24 15.39 -11.13 -4.41
CA GLN A 24 15.55 -11.49 -5.81
C GLN A 24 14.21 -11.54 -6.57
N ASP A 25 13.12 -11.92 -5.88
CA ASP A 25 11.78 -12.09 -6.46
C ASP A 25 10.82 -10.97 -6.10
N ILE A 26 11.23 -10.01 -5.26
CA ILE A 26 10.39 -8.91 -4.78
C ILE A 26 11.09 -7.58 -5.04
N ASP A 27 10.53 -6.81 -5.97
CA ASP A 27 10.89 -5.42 -6.16
C ASP A 27 10.03 -4.52 -5.26
N VAL A 28 10.60 -3.45 -4.73
CA VAL A 28 9.92 -2.53 -3.82
C VAL A 28 9.83 -1.15 -4.45
N LEU A 29 8.63 -0.59 -4.49
CA LEU A 29 8.36 0.77 -4.93
C LEU A 29 7.79 1.59 -3.78
N GLU A 30 8.54 2.59 -3.33
CA GLU A 30 8.05 3.60 -2.39
C GLU A 30 7.36 4.73 -3.17
N LEU A 31 6.08 4.97 -2.86
CA LEU A 31 5.35 6.11 -3.41
C LEU A 31 5.75 7.38 -2.66
N ARG A 32 6.03 8.43 -3.40
CA ARG A 32 6.35 9.75 -2.85
C ARG A 32 5.41 10.80 -3.41
N ASP A 33 4.77 11.52 -2.51
CA ASP A 33 3.92 12.65 -2.85
C ASP A 33 4.76 13.93 -2.92
N LEU A 34 4.90 14.48 -4.12
CA LEU A 34 5.64 15.72 -4.37
C LEU A 34 4.77 16.98 -4.23
N SER A 35 3.47 16.83 -3.97
CA SER A 35 2.60 17.99 -3.80
C SER A 35 2.99 18.77 -2.55
N ARG A 36 2.87 20.12 -2.61
CA ARG A 36 3.10 20.95 -1.43
C ARG A 36 2.06 20.60 -0.37
N LYS A 37 2.54 20.19 0.78
CA LYS A 37 1.71 19.93 1.94
C LYS A 37 1.47 21.25 2.66
N SER A 38 0.23 21.75 2.69
CA SER A 38 -0.11 22.78 3.65
C SER A 38 -0.13 22.17 5.06
N PHE A 39 0.25 22.93 6.06
CA PHE A 39 0.24 22.50 7.46
C PHE A 39 -1.14 21.99 7.89
N ILE A 40 -2.21 22.65 7.44
CA ILE A 40 -3.60 22.32 7.75
C ILE A 40 -3.99 20.97 7.10
N GLN A 41 -3.63 20.75 5.85
CA GLN A 41 -3.91 19.48 5.14
C GLN A 41 -3.18 18.29 5.76
N ASN A 42 -1.95 18.48 6.25
CA ASN A 42 -1.23 17.45 6.96
C ASN A 42 -1.89 17.06 8.29
N ARG A 43 -2.40 18.06 9.01
CA ARG A 43 -3.01 17.85 10.33
C ARG A 43 -4.35 17.12 10.26
N PHE A 44 -5.14 17.35 9.23
CA PHE A 44 -6.49 16.80 9.10
C PHE A 44 -6.60 15.65 8.09
N GLY A 45 -5.52 15.28 7.42
CA GLY A 45 -5.51 14.15 6.48
C GLY A 45 -6.49 14.27 5.31
N THR A 46 -6.91 15.50 4.96
CA THR A 46 -8.01 15.77 4.03
C THR A 46 -7.58 16.00 2.59
N LYS A 47 -6.36 15.61 2.21
CA LYS A 47 -5.91 15.74 0.82
C LYS A 47 -6.78 14.93 -0.12
N LYS A 48 -7.39 15.62 -1.09
CA LYS A 48 -8.12 14.96 -2.18
C LYS A 48 -7.11 14.27 -3.13
N PRO A 49 -7.43 13.09 -3.70
CA PRO A 49 -6.56 12.43 -4.68
C PRO A 49 -6.17 13.34 -5.84
N SER A 50 -7.04 14.23 -6.31
CA SER A 50 -6.76 15.20 -7.37
C SER A 50 -5.65 16.22 -7.04
N SER A 51 -5.33 16.43 -5.77
CA SER A 51 -4.27 17.33 -5.33
C SER A 51 -2.91 16.63 -5.14
N ILE A 52 -2.85 15.32 -5.31
CA ILE A 52 -1.65 14.53 -5.13
C ILE A 52 -0.86 14.47 -6.43
N ARG A 53 0.45 14.74 -6.33
CA ARG A 53 1.39 14.54 -7.41
C ARG A 53 2.46 13.54 -6.99
N LEU A 54 2.37 12.33 -7.52
CA LEU A 54 3.36 11.30 -7.26
C LEU A 54 4.67 11.59 -7.98
N LYS A 55 5.79 11.32 -7.31
CA LYS A 55 7.08 11.23 -7.98
C LYS A 55 7.00 10.16 -9.07
N GLY A 56 7.52 10.47 -10.25
CA GLY A 56 7.61 9.51 -11.36
C GLY A 56 8.35 8.25 -10.93
N TYR A 57 7.87 7.12 -11.38
CA TYR A 57 8.46 5.80 -11.16
C TYR A 57 8.59 5.07 -12.49
N ASP A 58 9.65 4.30 -12.62
CA ASP A 58 9.95 3.51 -13.82
C ASP A 58 9.66 2.03 -13.52
N VAL A 59 8.37 1.70 -13.50
CA VAL A 59 7.88 0.35 -13.23
C VAL A 59 6.77 0.02 -14.22
N ASP A 60 6.95 -1.06 -14.98
CA ASP A 60 5.90 -1.63 -15.80
C ASP A 60 5.22 -2.78 -15.06
N LEU A 61 3.94 -2.62 -14.73
CA LEU A 61 3.17 -3.65 -14.02
C LEU A 61 3.06 -4.96 -14.81
N ASN A 62 3.26 -4.94 -16.12
CA ASN A 62 3.25 -6.16 -16.93
C ASN A 62 4.38 -7.14 -16.57
N ASP A 63 5.45 -6.65 -15.95
CA ASP A 63 6.57 -7.47 -15.49
C ASP A 63 6.27 -8.28 -14.22
N TYR A 64 5.12 -8.03 -13.59
CA TYR A 64 4.76 -8.61 -12.29
C TYR A 64 3.44 -9.37 -12.36
N GLU A 65 3.41 -10.55 -11.75
CA GLU A 65 2.19 -11.33 -11.56
C GLU A 65 1.46 -10.95 -10.27
N THR A 66 2.23 -10.68 -9.23
CA THR A 66 1.70 -10.30 -7.91
C THR A 66 2.05 -8.86 -7.60
N VAL A 67 1.06 -8.12 -7.12
CA VAL A 67 1.24 -6.75 -6.62
C VAL A 67 0.77 -6.69 -5.18
N VAL A 68 1.66 -6.31 -4.28
CA VAL A 68 1.36 -6.06 -2.88
C VAL A 68 1.17 -4.55 -2.70
N LEU A 69 0.01 -4.16 -2.20
CA LEU A 69 -0.32 -2.76 -1.93
C LEU A 69 -0.31 -2.55 -0.41
N ALA A 70 0.70 -1.85 0.09
CA ALA A 70 0.91 -1.59 1.51
C ALA A 70 0.67 -0.11 1.81
N THR A 71 -0.32 0.21 2.61
CA THR A 71 -0.73 1.59 2.89
C THR A 71 -1.15 1.80 4.34
N ASP A 72 -0.92 3.01 4.83
CA ASP A 72 -1.51 3.44 6.10
C ASP A 72 -3.02 3.67 5.93
N GLU A 73 -3.78 3.42 7.00
CA GLU A 73 -5.12 3.97 7.11
C GLU A 73 -5.05 5.47 7.45
N SER A 74 -6.00 6.22 6.97
CA SER A 74 -6.15 7.66 7.23
C SER A 74 -7.63 8.01 7.32
N PHE A 75 -8.11 8.24 8.53
CA PHE A 75 -9.51 8.60 8.80
C PHE A 75 -10.54 7.66 8.14
N GLY A 76 -10.33 6.36 8.23
CA GLY A 76 -11.20 5.35 7.64
C GLY A 76 -11.04 5.19 6.13
N ASN A 77 -9.96 5.67 5.57
CA ASN A 77 -9.61 5.55 4.16
C ASN A 77 -8.13 5.15 4.00
N ILE A 78 -7.72 4.82 2.79
CA ILE A 78 -6.32 4.59 2.48
C ILE A 78 -5.61 5.92 2.16
N ALA A 79 -4.28 5.91 2.21
CA ALA A 79 -3.48 7.07 1.88
C ALA A 79 -3.81 7.58 0.46
N PRO A 80 -3.98 8.89 0.26
CA PRO A 80 -4.30 9.46 -1.05
C PRO A 80 -3.29 9.10 -2.14
N ALA A 81 -2.00 9.02 -1.81
CA ALA A 81 -0.95 8.61 -2.74
C ALA A 81 -1.20 7.19 -3.28
N MET A 82 -1.64 6.27 -2.44
CA MET A 82 -1.99 4.91 -2.85
C MET A 82 -3.21 4.89 -3.78
N LYS A 83 -4.23 5.70 -3.51
CA LYS A 83 -5.37 5.84 -4.43
C LYS A 83 -4.95 6.29 -5.82
N VAL A 84 -4.08 7.28 -5.89
CA VAL A 84 -3.57 7.80 -7.16
C VAL A 84 -2.82 6.71 -7.92
N PHE A 85 -1.94 5.97 -7.24
CA PHE A 85 -1.23 4.84 -7.86
C PHE A 85 -2.19 3.80 -8.44
N ILE A 86 -3.20 3.38 -7.66
CA ILE A 86 -4.18 2.38 -8.10
C ILE A 86 -4.96 2.89 -9.32
N ARG A 87 -5.39 4.15 -9.31
CA ARG A 87 -6.15 4.74 -10.41
C ARG A 87 -5.35 4.96 -11.69
N GLN A 88 -4.03 5.10 -11.58
CA GLN A 88 -3.14 5.28 -12.72
C GLN A 88 -2.73 3.97 -13.40
N ASN A 89 -3.03 2.82 -12.79
CA ASN A 89 -2.56 1.53 -13.25
C ASN A 89 -3.69 0.55 -13.49
N ASP A 90 -3.48 -0.37 -14.43
CA ASP A 90 -4.39 -1.47 -14.71
C ASP A 90 -4.01 -2.67 -13.83
N LEU A 91 -4.93 -3.08 -12.97
CA LEU A 91 -4.73 -4.20 -12.04
C LEU A 91 -5.40 -5.50 -12.51
N ARG A 92 -5.91 -5.53 -13.74
CA ARG A 92 -6.53 -6.74 -14.27
C ARG A 92 -5.52 -7.88 -14.35
N PHE A 93 -5.99 -9.09 -14.06
CA PHE A 93 -5.21 -10.33 -14.13
C PHE A 93 -4.00 -10.38 -13.20
N LYS A 94 -3.95 -9.51 -12.18
CA LYS A 94 -2.91 -9.53 -11.15
C LYS A 94 -3.41 -10.23 -9.89
N ASN A 95 -2.50 -10.94 -9.22
CA ASN A 95 -2.73 -11.37 -7.84
C ASN A 95 -2.49 -10.17 -6.92
N ILE A 96 -3.55 -9.63 -6.33
CA ILE A 96 -3.45 -8.42 -5.50
C ILE A 96 -3.53 -8.80 -4.02
N ILE A 97 -2.49 -8.46 -3.28
CA ILE A 97 -2.39 -8.61 -1.83
C ILE A 97 -2.37 -7.21 -1.21
N CYS A 98 -3.21 -6.98 -0.24
CA CYS A 98 -3.33 -5.69 0.42
C CYS A 98 -2.88 -5.76 1.87
N LEU A 99 -2.06 -4.81 2.29
CA LEU A 99 -1.66 -4.60 3.67
C LEU A 99 -2.13 -3.22 4.12
N VAL A 100 -2.93 -3.16 5.16
CA VAL A 100 -3.43 -1.91 5.72
C VAL A 100 -2.93 -1.76 7.15
N PHE A 101 -2.11 -0.74 7.39
CA PHE A 101 -1.53 -0.43 8.69
C PHE A 101 -2.41 0.58 9.41
N GLY A 102 -2.79 0.28 10.64
CA GLY A 102 -3.63 1.16 11.44
C GLY A 102 -4.20 0.46 12.65
N GLU A 103 -5.23 1.07 13.24
CA GLU A 103 -5.87 0.59 14.46
C GLU A 103 -7.41 0.74 14.38
N GLY A 104 -8.11 -0.20 15.00
CA GLY A 104 -9.52 -0.09 15.31
C GLY A 104 -10.47 -0.08 14.11
N ARG A 105 -11.60 0.62 14.27
CA ARG A 105 -12.69 0.66 13.29
C ARG A 105 -12.33 1.41 11.99
N SER A 106 -11.48 2.43 12.08
CA SER A 106 -11.02 3.17 10.91
C SER A 106 -10.17 2.30 9.99
N GLN A 107 -9.40 1.36 10.54
CA GLN A 107 -8.66 0.38 9.77
C GLN A 107 -9.59 -0.52 8.94
N LYS A 108 -10.69 -0.99 9.51
CA LYS A 108 -11.68 -1.79 8.77
C LYS A 108 -12.30 -1.01 7.61
N LYS A 109 -12.66 0.24 7.82
CA LYS A 109 -13.16 1.11 6.75
C LYS A 109 -12.12 1.33 5.66
N ALA A 110 -10.85 1.47 6.03
CA ALA A 110 -9.76 1.60 5.08
C ALA A 110 -9.55 0.32 4.25
N THR A 111 -9.67 -0.86 4.84
CA THR A 111 -9.62 -2.13 4.09
C THR A 111 -10.74 -2.22 3.05
N ASP A 112 -11.96 -1.83 3.40
CA ASP A 112 -13.09 -1.79 2.47
C ASP A 112 -12.86 -0.77 1.35
N ALA A 113 -12.31 0.39 1.68
CA ALA A 113 -11.97 1.42 0.69
C ALA A 113 -10.90 0.93 -0.29
N LEU A 114 -9.88 0.21 0.19
CA LEU A 114 -8.83 -0.36 -0.65
C LEU A 114 -9.39 -1.42 -1.61
N ARG A 115 -10.24 -2.31 -1.13
CA ARG A 115 -10.94 -3.29 -1.99
C ARG A 115 -11.72 -2.62 -3.10
N THR A 116 -12.43 -1.54 -2.77
CA THR A 116 -13.21 -0.76 -3.74
C THR A 116 -12.31 -0.12 -4.80
N GLU A 117 -11.22 0.52 -4.41
CA GLU A 117 -10.29 1.14 -5.37
C GLU A 117 -9.65 0.08 -6.29
N VAL A 118 -9.23 -1.05 -5.76
CA VAL A 118 -8.68 -2.16 -6.56
C VAL A 118 -9.73 -2.66 -7.56
N SER A 119 -10.97 -2.84 -7.12
CA SER A 119 -12.07 -3.29 -7.99
C SER A 119 -12.37 -2.29 -9.10
N LEU A 120 -12.35 -0.99 -8.81
CA LEU A 120 -12.56 0.07 -9.83
C LEU A 120 -11.42 0.11 -10.87
N SER A 121 -10.25 -0.38 -10.53
CA SER A 121 -9.11 -0.49 -11.46
C SER A 121 -9.01 -1.87 -12.13
N GLY A 122 -10.09 -2.64 -12.09
CA GLY A 122 -10.23 -3.92 -12.77
C GLY A 122 -9.64 -5.12 -12.03
N GLY A 123 -9.03 -4.90 -10.86
CA GLY A 123 -8.44 -5.96 -10.05
C GLY A 123 -9.39 -6.60 -9.07
N THR A 124 -8.91 -7.65 -8.41
CA THR A 124 -9.57 -8.28 -7.27
C THR A 124 -8.54 -8.42 -6.15
N ALA A 125 -8.86 -7.89 -4.97
CA ALA A 125 -8.02 -8.07 -3.79
C ALA A 125 -8.16 -9.50 -3.27
N ASN A 126 -7.22 -10.36 -3.60
CA ASN A 126 -7.25 -11.78 -3.25
C ASN A 126 -7.01 -12.01 -1.75
N CYS A 127 -6.21 -11.15 -1.14
CA CYS A 127 -5.92 -11.20 0.27
C CYS A 127 -5.84 -9.77 0.82
N VAL A 128 -6.48 -9.51 1.96
CA VAL A 128 -6.36 -8.23 2.67
C VAL A 128 -5.98 -8.52 4.11
N ILE A 129 -4.84 -7.99 4.53
CA ILE A 129 -4.28 -8.16 5.87
C ILE A 129 -4.30 -6.82 6.58
N SER A 130 -4.99 -6.77 7.70
CA SER A 130 -4.95 -5.63 8.62
C SER A 130 -3.79 -5.80 9.60
N VAL A 131 -2.91 -4.83 9.66
CA VAL A 131 -1.72 -4.86 10.51
C VAL A 131 -1.81 -3.75 11.55
N SER A 132 -1.75 -4.13 12.84
CA SER A 132 -1.67 -3.17 13.92
C SER A 132 -0.30 -2.48 13.92
N GLN A 133 -0.27 -1.16 13.87
CA GLN A 133 0.97 -0.40 13.99
C GLN A 133 1.65 -0.60 15.35
N ARG A 134 0.86 -0.84 16.39
CA ARG A 134 1.41 -1.12 17.71
C ARG A 134 2.10 -2.49 17.81
N ALA A 135 1.56 -3.47 17.08
CA ALA A 135 2.13 -4.81 17.03
C ALA A 135 3.37 -4.87 16.12
N LEU A 136 3.51 -3.94 15.19
CA LEU A 136 4.59 -3.93 14.20
C LEU A 136 5.98 -3.96 14.84
N LYS A 137 6.18 -3.23 15.94
CA LYS A 137 7.45 -3.20 16.69
C LYS A 137 7.83 -4.57 17.26
N ARG A 138 6.85 -5.40 17.61
CA ARG A 138 7.05 -6.72 18.22
C ARG A 138 7.05 -7.85 17.22
N GLU A 139 6.38 -7.69 16.07
CA GLU A 139 6.06 -8.75 15.13
C GLU A 139 6.59 -8.48 13.71
N ALA A 140 7.53 -7.54 13.55
CA ALA A 140 8.05 -7.16 12.24
C ALA A 140 8.64 -8.34 11.43
N GLU A 141 9.32 -9.26 12.09
CA GLU A 141 9.87 -10.45 11.45
C GLU A 141 8.77 -11.44 11.03
N ASP A 142 7.75 -11.59 11.87
CA ASP A 142 6.59 -12.44 11.57
C ASP A 142 5.80 -11.86 10.39
N LEU A 143 5.67 -10.54 10.32
CA LEU A 143 4.99 -9.89 9.21
C LEU A 143 5.74 -10.09 7.89
N LEU A 144 7.07 -9.96 7.89
CA LEU A 144 7.89 -10.28 6.73
C LEU A 144 7.71 -11.73 6.29
N PHE A 145 7.63 -12.64 7.24
CA PHE A 145 7.34 -14.03 6.97
C PHE A 145 5.96 -14.20 6.34
N TYR A 146 4.92 -13.55 6.88
CA TYR A 146 3.57 -13.58 6.33
C TYR A 146 3.50 -13.02 4.92
N VAL A 147 4.10 -11.86 4.69
CA VAL A 147 4.13 -11.24 3.34
C VAL A 147 4.78 -12.19 2.34
N ARG A 148 5.93 -12.74 2.68
CA ARG A 148 6.63 -13.71 1.82
C ARG A 148 5.80 -14.98 1.60
N HIS A 149 5.09 -15.44 2.62
CA HIS A 149 4.27 -16.65 2.53
C HIS A 149 3.03 -16.44 1.67
N CYS A 150 2.36 -15.29 1.79
CA CYS A 150 1.20 -14.93 0.95
C CYS A 150 1.58 -14.75 -0.53
N ILE A 151 2.81 -14.38 -0.82
CA ILE A 151 3.31 -14.22 -2.19
C ILE A 151 3.50 -15.57 -2.87
N HIS A 152 3.84 -16.61 -2.11
CA HIS A 152 4.12 -17.95 -2.64
C HIS A 152 2.93 -18.92 -2.63
N VAL A 153 1.78 -18.43 -2.22
CA VAL A 153 0.51 -19.16 -2.29
C VAL A 153 -0.25 -18.74 -3.54
#